data_2751ecf3564ca4fb5c4d2ebd21f9f84b
#
_entry.id   2751ecf3564ca4fb5c4d2ebd21f9f84b
#
_cell.length_a   1.000
_cell.length_b   1.000
_cell.length_c   1.000
_cell.angle_alpha   90.00
_cell.angle_beta   90.00
_cell.angle_gamma   90.00
#
_symmetry.space_group_name_H-M   'P 1'
#
loop_
_entity.id
_entity.type
_entity.pdbx_description
1 polymer ?
#
loop_
_entity_poly.entity_id
_entity_poly.type
_entity_poly.pdbx_seq_one_letter_code
_entity_poly.pdbx_strand_id
1 'polypeptide(L)'
;MAKLYTGKIAIPGDKIGEYFELLAEAEKKREPLRLHMNELNEQFYNYLLTKYAERTARKHSTVVEFFIEFVCKHTDVENVEEITKGMVNTHFRQWWKRKVWDSTTPEQLRVALKKFFTFLATKKGIVNDKALKALLG
;
A
#
# COMPACT_ATOMS: atom_id res chain seq x y z
N MET A 1 -16.30 -6.62 -0.50
CA MET A 1 -15.66 -5.30 -0.60
C MET A 1 -14.59 -5.17 0.48
N ALA A 2 -13.43 -4.66 0.14
CA ALA A 2 -12.32 -4.50 1.09
C ALA A 2 -12.64 -3.44 2.15
N LYS A 3 -12.29 -3.73 3.39
CA LYS A 3 -12.50 -2.83 4.53
C LYS A 3 -11.22 -2.12 4.94
N LEU A 4 -11.38 -0.97 5.56
CA LEU A 4 -10.28 -0.12 6.02
C LEU A 4 -10.33 -0.02 7.55
N TYR A 5 -9.18 -0.18 8.20
CA TYR A 5 -9.06 -0.17 9.66
C TYR A 5 -8.17 0.97 10.17
N THR A 6 -8.43 2.20 9.72
CA THR A 6 -7.62 3.36 10.07
C THR A 6 -8.27 4.29 11.10
N GLY A 7 -9.53 4.07 11.47
CA GLY A 7 -10.23 4.90 12.42
C GLY A 7 -9.89 4.59 13.87
N LYS A 8 -10.24 5.52 14.77
CA LYS A 8 -10.16 5.26 16.21
C LYS A 8 -11.32 4.35 16.60
N ILE A 9 -11.02 3.31 17.38
CA ILE A 9 -12.01 2.35 17.83
C ILE A 9 -12.04 2.38 19.36
N ALA A 10 -13.25 2.55 19.92
CA ALA A 10 -13.45 2.41 21.35
C ALA A 10 -13.70 0.95 21.66
N ILE A 11 -12.85 0.33 22.47
CA ILE A 11 -12.92 -1.08 22.82
C ILE A 11 -13.12 -1.23 24.32
N PRO A 12 -14.17 -1.97 24.76
CA PRO A 12 -14.32 -2.29 26.18
C PRO A 12 -13.07 -2.99 26.72
N GLY A 13 -12.63 -2.62 27.92
CA GLY A 13 -11.39 -3.15 28.50
C GLY A 13 -11.35 -4.67 28.59
N ASP A 14 -12.49 -5.32 28.80
CA ASP A 14 -12.60 -6.79 28.88
C ASP A 14 -12.49 -7.46 27.50
N LYS A 15 -12.53 -6.71 26.40
CA LYS A 15 -12.45 -7.23 25.03
C LYS A 15 -11.17 -6.86 24.29
N ILE A 16 -10.23 -6.22 24.95
CA ILE A 16 -8.98 -5.82 24.32
C ILE A 16 -8.20 -7.05 23.80
N GLY A 17 -8.16 -8.13 24.57
CA GLY A 17 -7.48 -9.37 24.14
C GLY A 17 -8.07 -9.95 22.88
N GLU A 18 -9.42 -10.03 22.81
CA GLU A 18 -10.11 -10.52 21.62
C GLU A 18 -9.83 -9.63 20.40
N TYR A 19 -9.79 -8.31 20.61
CA TYR A 19 -9.50 -7.37 19.54
C TYR A 19 -8.09 -7.59 18.96
N PHE A 20 -7.08 -7.75 19.81
CA PHE A 20 -5.72 -8.00 19.35
C PHE A 20 -5.59 -9.34 18.65
N GLU A 21 -6.32 -10.38 19.10
CA GLU A 21 -6.35 -11.67 18.41
C GLU A 21 -6.95 -11.53 17.00
N LEU A 22 -8.02 -10.77 16.86
CA LEU A 22 -8.64 -10.52 15.55
C LEU A 22 -7.70 -9.77 14.60
N LEU A 23 -6.96 -8.78 15.13
CA LEU A 23 -5.97 -8.06 14.34
C LEU A 23 -4.84 -8.98 13.89
N ALA A 24 -4.34 -9.83 14.79
CA ALA A 24 -3.27 -10.77 14.48
C ALA A 24 -3.71 -11.77 13.40
N GLU A 25 -4.93 -12.29 13.49
CA GLU A 25 -5.50 -13.18 12.48
C GLU A 25 -5.65 -12.48 11.14
N ALA A 26 -6.11 -11.21 11.17
CA ALA A 26 -6.27 -10.42 9.95
C ALA A 26 -4.93 -10.18 9.26
N GLU A 27 -3.87 -9.87 10.01
CA GLU A 27 -2.53 -9.72 9.46
C GLU A 27 -2.00 -11.04 8.88
N LYS A 28 -2.26 -12.16 9.58
CA LYS A 28 -1.83 -13.47 9.14
C LYS A 28 -2.47 -13.86 7.81
N LYS A 29 -3.73 -13.51 7.62
CA LYS A 29 -4.42 -13.76 6.34
C LYS A 29 -3.81 -12.99 5.18
N ARG A 30 -3.14 -11.87 5.46
CA ARG A 30 -2.51 -11.04 4.43
C ARG A 30 -1.04 -11.36 4.20
N GLU A 31 -0.50 -12.33 4.92
CA GLU A 31 0.90 -12.72 4.74
C GLU A 31 1.21 -13.12 3.29
N PRO A 32 0.37 -13.91 2.59
CA PRO A 32 0.61 -14.21 1.17
C PRO A 32 0.61 -12.96 0.31
N LEU A 33 -0.26 -12.00 0.57
CA LEU A 33 -0.30 -10.73 -0.15
C LEU A 33 0.96 -9.91 0.12
N ARG A 34 1.39 -9.84 1.39
CA ARG A 34 2.60 -9.12 1.78
C ARG A 34 3.82 -9.67 1.05
N LEU A 35 3.99 -10.98 1.04
CA LEU A 35 5.11 -11.63 0.35
C LEU A 35 5.06 -11.34 -1.15
N HIS A 36 3.89 -11.45 -1.76
CA HIS A 36 3.71 -11.17 -3.19
C HIS A 36 4.03 -9.72 -3.53
N MET A 37 3.48 -8.77 -2.76
CA MET A 37 3.71 -7.36 -3.02
C MET A 37 5.17 -6.96 -2.76
N ASN A 38 5.82 -7.53 -1.75
CA ASN A 38 7.23 -7.28 -1.50
C ASN A 38 8.10 -7.76 -2.65
N GLU A 39 7.80 -8.93 -3.20
CA GLU A 39 8.49 -9.45 -4.38
C GLU A 39 8.26 -8.55 -5.59
N LEU A 40 7.02 -8.10 -5.81
CA LEU A 40 6.71 -7.17 -6.89
C LEU A 40 7.44 -5.83 -6.71
N ASN A 41 7.56 -5.35 -5.48
CA ASN A 41 8.29 -4.11 -5.20
C ASN A 41 9.79 -4.26 -5.45
N GLU A 42 10.37 -5.40 -5.14
CA GLU A 42 11.77 -5.67 -5.46
C GLU A 42 12.00 -5.64 -6.97
N GLN A 43 11.11 -6.28 -7.73
CA GLN A 43 11.17 -6.25 -9.19
C GLN A 43 10.94 -4.84 -9.75
N PHE A 44 10.05 -4.07 -9.14
CA PHE A 44 9.80 -2.68 -9.47
C PHE A 44 11.05 -1.83 -9.26
N TYR A 45 11.73 -1.99 -8.12
CA TYR A 45 12.97 -1.30 -7.85
C TYR A 45 14.02 -1.57 -8.92
N ASN A 46 14.22 -2.84 -9.27
CA ASN A 46 15.17 -3.23 -10.30
C ASN A 46 14.79 -2.65 -11.67
N TYR A 47 13.51 -2.61 -11.99
CA TYR A 47 13.00 -1.97 -13.21
C TYR A 47 13.32 -0.47 -13.22
N LEU A 48 13.10 0.21 -12.10
CA LEU A 48 13.39 1.64 -11.99
C LEU A 48 14.88 1.95 -12.18
N LEU A 49 15.76 1.06 -11.72
CA LEU A 49 17.20 1.24 -11.88
C LEU A 49 17.62 1.26 -13.36
N THR A 50 16.81 0.71 -14.26
CA THR A 50 17.09 0.78 -15.71
C THR A 50 16.76 2.15 -16.30
N LYS A 51 16.01 2.99 -15.59
CA LYS A 51 15.49 4.28 -16.10
C LYS A 51 15.91 5.48 -15.27
N TYR A 52 16.20 5.30 -13.99
CA TYR A 52 16.44 6.39 -13.05
C TYR A 52 17.68 6.11 -12.21
N ALA A 53 18.22 7.17 -11.61
CA ALA A 53 19.29 7.03 -10.62
C ALA A 53 18.82 6.22 -9.41
N GLU A 54 19.75 5.56 -8.74
CA GLU A 54 19.45 4.73 -7.56
C GLU A 54 18.66 5.48 -6.51
N ARG A 55 19.02 6.74 -6.26
CA ARG A 55 18.32 7.58 -5.26
C ARG A 55 16.83 7.71 -5.59
N THR A 56 16.49 7.98 -6.85
CA THR A 56 15.13 8.12 -7.30
C THR A 56 14.38 6.78 -7.23
N ALA A 57 15.02 5.71 -7.70
CA ALA A 57 14.45 4.37 -7.65
C ALA A 57 14.14 3.95 -6.21
N ARG A 58 15.08 4.20 -5.30
CA ARG A 58 14.91 3.89 -3.88
C ARG A 58 13.78 4.67 -3.25
N LYS A 59 13.65 5.95 -3.59
CA LYS A 59 12.58 6.79 -3.06
C LYS A 59 11.20 6.26 -3.46
N HIS A 60 11.01 5.90 -4.72
CA HIS A 60 9.74 5.33 -5.18
C HIS A 60 9.47 3.97 -4.54
N SER A 61 10.48 3.11 -4.47
CA SER A 61 10.35 1.80 -3.85
C SER A 61 10.00 1.90 -2.36
N THR A 62 10.56 2.88 -1.65
CA THR A 62 10.26 3.12 -0.24
C THR A 62 8.81 3.53 -0.05
N VAL A 63 8.26 4.39 -0.90
CA VAL A 63 6.83 4.75 -0.85
C VAL A 63 5.97 3.51 -1.02
N VAL A 64 6.30 2.64 -1.98
CA VAL A 64 5.56 1.39 -2.20
C VAL A 64 5.66 0.46 -0.98
N GLU A 65 6.83 0.39 -0.36
CA GLU A 65 7.04 -0.40 0.86
C GLU A 65 6.09 0.03 1.98
N PHE A 66 5.96 1.34 2.20
CA PHE A 66 5.00 1.86 3.17
C PHE A 66 3.56 1.62 2.74
N PHE A 67 3.27 1.68 1.44
CA PHE A 67 1.94 1.37 0.93
C PHE A 67 1.56 -0.09 1.20
N ILE A 68 2.50 -1.02 1.01
CA ILE A 68 2.31 -2.44 1.34
C ILE A 68 1.98 -2.59 2.82
N GLU A 69 2.71 -1.89 3.68
CA GLU A 69 2.49 -1.88 5.12
C GLU A 69 1.08 -1.40 5.45
N PHE A 70 0.67 -0.28 4.84
CA PHE A 70 -0.67 0.27 5.00
C PHE A 70 -1.75 -0.74 4.59
N VAL A 71 -1.63 -1.32 3.41
CA VAL A 71 -2.62 -2.28 2.90
C VAL A 71 -2.70 -3.50 3.81
N CYS A 72 -1.56 -4.05 4.21
CA CYS A 72 -1.54 -5.30 4.97
C CYS A 72 -1.97 -5.13 6.43
N LYS A 73 -1.80 -3.96 7.02
CA LYS A 73 -2.17 -3.71 8.41
C LYS A 73 -3.52 -3.03 8.59
N HIS A 74 -3.98 -2.26 7.61
CA HIS A 74 -5.14 -1.39 7.79
C HIS A 74 -6.28 -1.67 6.81
N THR A 75 -6.18 -2.73 6.01
CA THR A 75 -7.27 -3.15 5.12
C THR A 75 -7.43 -4.67 5.18
N ASP A 76 -8.49 -5.18 4.58
CA ASP A 76 -8.70 -6.64 4.45
C ASP A 76 -8.48 -7.12 3.01
N VAL A 77 -7.70 -6.36 2.23
CA VAL A 77 -7.32 -6.73 0.86
C VAL A 77 -6.48 -8.01 0.88
N GLU A 78 -6.82 -8.96 0.04
CA GLU A 78 -6.08 -10.22 -0.12
C GLU A 78 -5.42 -10.34 -1.50
N ASN A 79 -5.85 -9.54 -2.47
CA ASN A 79 -5.30 -9.51 -3.83
C ASN A 79 -5.08 -8.07 -4.27
N VAL A 80 -4.07 -7.84 -5.11
CA VAL A 80 -3.75 -6.51 -5.61
C VAL A 80 -4.95 -5.86 -6.31
N GLU A 81 -5.75 -6.65 -7.01
CA GLU A 81 -6.91 -6.16 -7.76
C GLU A 81 -8.02 -5.62 -6.86
N GLU A 82 -8.01 -5.97 -5.58
CA GLU A 82 -9.02 -5.50 -4.62
C GLU A 82 -8.71 -4.12 -4.05
N ILE A 83 -7.52 -3.59 -4.27
CA ILE A 83 -7.13 -2.26 -3.79
C ILE A 83 -8.01 -1.21 -4.45
N THR A 84 -8.68 -0.39 -3.62
CA THR A 84 -9.63 0.61 -4.10
C THR A 84 -8.96 1.95 -4.40
N LYS A 85 -9.68 2.83 -5.11
CA LYS A 85 -9.18 4.19 -5.41
C LYS A 85 -8.92 4.98 -4.13
N GLY A 86 -9.77 4.85 -3.12
CA GLY A 86 -9.58 5.55 -1.84
C GLY A 86 -8.32 5.11 -1.11
N MET A 87 -7.97 3.82 -1.21
CA MET A 87 -6.78 3.27 -0.58
C MET A 87 -5.49 3.84 -1.17
N VAL A 88 -5.44 4.07 -2.49
CA VAL A 88 -4.24 4.62 -3.13
C VAL A 88 -4.18 6.15 -3.04
N ASN A 89 -5.24 6.80 -2.65
CA ASN A 89 -5.35 8.25 -2.65
C ASN A 89 -5.54 8.80 -1.24
N THR A 90 -6.78 9.11 -0.85
CA THR A 90 -7.10 9.80 0.40
C THR A 90 -6.61 9.05 1.64
N HIS A 91 -6.92 7.76 1.74
CA HIS A 91 -6.64 6.97 2.94
C HIS A 91 -5.14 6.76 3.15
N PHE A 92 -4.39 6.46 2.10
CA PHE A 92 -2.94 6.29 2.19
C PHE A 92 -2.27 7.61 2.58
N ARG A 93 -2.69 8.73 1.97
CA ARG A 93 -2.12 10.05 2.29
C ARG A 93 -2.35 10.44 3.74
N GLN A 94 -3.55 10.17 4.27
CA GLN A 94 -3.86 10.43 5.68
C GLN A 94 -3.03 9.57 6.61
N TRP A 95 -2.88 8.28 6.27
CA TRP A 95 -2.05 7.36 7.04
C TRP A 95 -0.59 7.81 7.02
N TRP A 96 -0.06 8.16 5.85
CA TRP A 96 1.32 8.64 5.70
C TRP A 96 1.58 9.85 6.58
N LYS A 97 0.69 10.84 6.53
CA LYS A 97 0.82 12.07 7.32
C LYS A 97 0.91 11.80 8.81
N ARG A 98 0.21 10.77 9.30
CA ARG A 98 0.21 10.41 10.73
C ARG A 98 1.42 9.56 11.13
N LYS A 99 1.90 8.72 10.23
CA LYS A 99 2.91 7.69 10.56
C LYS A 99 4.32 8.03 10.09
N VAL A 100 4.44 8.82 9.04
CA VAL A 100 5.74 9.15 8.46
C VAL A 100 5.99 10.64 8.57
N TRP A 101 7.03 11.00 9.27
CA TRP A 101 7.37 12.40 9.51
C TRP A 101 8.55 12.79 8.62
N ASP A 102 8.25 13.12 7.37
CA ASP A 102 9.26 13.57 6.42
C ASP A 102 8.68 14.65 5.50
N SER A 103 9.46 15.08 4.53
CA SER A 103 9.06 16.13 3.58
C SER A 103 8.33 15.61 2.35
N THR A 104 7.98 14.32 2.30
CA THR A 104 7.31 13.74 1.13
C THR A 104 5.92 14.36 0.96
N THR A 105 5.65 14.89 -0.22
CA THR A 105 4.37 15.53 -0.54
C THR A 105 3.35 14.50 -1.02
N PRO A 106 2.03 14.82 -0.94
CA PRO A 106 1.00 13.94 -1.52
C PRO A 106 1.22 13.66 -3.00
N GLU A 107 1.73 14.63 -3.75
CA GLU A 107 2.04 14.46 -5.17
C GLU A 107 3.16 13.43 -5.38
N GLN A 108 4.17 13.45 -4.53
CA GLN A 108 5.26 12.47 -4.61
C GLN A 108 4.76 11.06 -4.31
N LEU A 109 3.83 10.90 -3.36
CA LEU A 109 3.19 9.62 -3.08
C LEU A 109 2.41 9.13 -4.30
N ARG A 110 1.63 10.03 -4.92
CA ARG A 110 0.85 9.70 -6.11
C ARG A 110 1.75 9.24 -7.25
N VAL A 111 2.83 9.96 -7.51
CA VAL A 111 3.76 9.63 -8.61
C VAL A 111 4.38 8.25 -8.40
N ALA A 112 4.82 7.94 -7.18
CA ALA A 112 5.43 6.65 -6.88
C ALA A 112 4.43 5.50 -7.08
N LEU A 113 3.21 5.64 -6.55
CA LEU A 113 2.17 4.62 -6.71
C LEU A 113 1.72 4.47 -8.16
N LYS A 114 1.62 5.58 -8.89
CA LYS A 114 1.27 5.55 -10.31
C LYS A 114 2.29 4.73 -11.10
N LYS A 115 3.57 4.96 -10.84
CA LYS A 115 4.64 4.19 -11.48
C LYS A 115 4.57 2.71 -11.12
N PHE A 116 4.27 2.41 -9.87
CA PHE A 116 4.16 1.02 -9.41
C PHE A 116 2.99 0.31 -10.09
N PHE A 117 1.79 0.87 -10.05
CA PHE A 117 0.62 0.24 -10.67
C PHE A 117 0.74 0.17 -12.20
N THR A 118 1.39 1.14 -12.83
CA THR A 118 1.70 1.08 -14.26
C THR A 118 2.67 -0.06 -14.56
N PHE A 119 3.70 -0.22 -13.74
CA PHE A 119 4.64 -1.33 -13.86
C PHE A 119 3.91 -2.68 -13.74
N LEU A 120 3.03 -2.82 -12.75
CA LEU A 120 2.25 -4.05 -12.59
C LEU A 120 1.41 -4.35 -13.83
N ALA A 121 0.74 -3.34 -14.38
CA ALA A 121 -0.12 -3.52 -15.54
C ALA A 121 0.67 -3.87 -16.81
N THR A 122 1.81 -3.19 -17.03
CA THR A 122 2.56 -3.34 -18.29
C THR A 122 3.58 -4.46 -18.27
N LYS A 123 4.17 -4.77 -17.12
CA LYS A 123 5.25 -5.74 -17.01
C LYS A 123 4.86 -7.05 -16.33
N LYS A 124 3.80 -7.04 -15.52
CA LYS A 124 3.38 -8.21 -14.75
C LYS A 124 1.98 -8.69 -15.11
N GLY A 125 1.26 -7.97 -15.96
CA GLY A 125 -0.10 -8.32 -16.33
C GLY A 125 -1.11 -8.20 -15.19
N ILE A 126 -0.75 -7.51 -14.11
CA ILE A 126 -1.63 -7.28 -12.98
C ILE A 126 -2.26 -5.90 -13.15
N VAL A 127 -3.54 -5.86 -13.49
CA VAL A 127 -4.23 -4.61 -13.83
C VAL A 127 -5.24 -4.26 -12.73
N ASN A 128 -5.09 -3.07 -12.17
CA ASN A 128 -6.06 -2.49 -11.23
C ASN A 128 -6.50 -1.13 -11.78
N ASP A 129 -7.57 -1.14 -12.59
CA ASP A 129 -8.06 0.07 -13.25
C ASP A 129 -8.53 1.14 -12.28
N LYS A 130 -9.11 0.75 -11.15
CA LYS A 130 -9.61 1.70 -10.15
C LYS A 130 -8.45 2.52 -9.57
N ALA A 131 -7.39 1.83 -9.19
CA ALA A 131 -6.20 2.48 -8.65
C ALA A 131 -5.52 3.35 -9.70
N LEU A 132 -5.34 2.83 -10.93
CA LEU A 132 -4.72 3.59 -12.01
C LEU A 132 -5.47 4.87 -12.33
N LYS A 133 -6.80 4.79 -12.46
CA LYS A 133 -7.62 5.98 -12.74
C LYS A 133 -7.51 7.01 -11.62
N ALA A 134 -7.50 6.57 -10.37
CA ALA A 134 -7.36 7.48 -9.23
C ALA A 134 -6.01 8.20 -9.23
N LEU A 135 -4.96 7.54 -9.71
CA LEU A 135 -3.60 8.07 -9.71
C LEU A 135 -3.30 8.93 -10.94
N LEU A 136 -4.07 8.77 -12.02
CA LEU A 136 -3.92 9.58 -13.24
C LEU A 136 -4.55 10.96 -13.12
N GLY A 137 -5.56 11.10 -12.27
CA GLY A 137 -6.32 12.34 -12.11
C GLY A 137 -5.62 13.46 -11.40
#